data_41cbd644a277195af8513c42580d9ff0
#
_entry.id   41cbd644a277195af8513c42580d9ff0
#
_cell.length_a   1.000
_cell.length_b   1.000
_cell.length_c   1.000
_cell.angle_alpha   90.00
_cell.angle_beta   90.00
_cell.angle_gamma   90.00
#
_symmetry.space_group_name_H-M   'P 1'
#
loop_
_entity.id
_entity.type
_entity.pdbx_description
1 polymer ?
#
loop_
_entity_poly.entity_id
_entity_poly.type
_entity_poly.pdbx_seq_one_letter_code
_entity_poly.pdbx_strand_id
1 'polypeptide(L)'
;MRSKIKKNKLITELNPNLVIVRDNKAKWYLPETRRDGYRNLHKINRYGLLFRSDLVLKLTKNFNKDIGKKTSVKKMTNHKYFCSLLVGKNQEILYEKYASDFSKSQPQTIMSITKMFINLFIGELLEKKMIDLNNNISHYLPNIGTGYASAKIQDVLNMNIDNSYSEDYTDPYTSSYLHEFVIGWRLPKNLKDIETQDRYLNKIEAKKDKDLFNNSEFSHYKSANT
;
A
#
# COMPACT_ATOMS: atom_id res chain seq x y z
N MET A 1 -0.97 -32.92 47.28
CA MET A 1 0.11 -33.18 46.32
C MET A 1 -0.10 -32.40 45.04
N ARG A 2 0.58 -31.29 44.80
CA ARG A 2 0.54 -30.57 43.53
C ARG A 2 1.55 -31.20 42.57
N SER A 3 1.11 -31.84 41.51
CA SER A 3 1.97 -32.38 40.48
C SER A 3 2.74 -31.24 39.80
N LYS A 4 4.06 -31.28 39.89
CA LYS A 4 4.94 -30.40 39.10
C LYS A 4 4.79 -30.77 37.62
N ILE A 5 4.04 -29.97 36.85
CA ILE A 5 4.04 -30.06 35.39
C ILE A 5 5.45 -29.72 34.94
N LYS A 6 6.20 -30.73 34.48
CA LYS A 6 7.48 -30.52 33.79
C LYS A 6 7.19 -29.67 32.55
N LYS A 7 7.64 -28.41 32.53
CA LYS A 7 7.68 -27.60 31.32
C LYS A 7 8.59 -28.29 30.31
N ASN A 8 8.01 -29.03 29.39
CA ASN A 8 8.78 -29.51 28.24
C ASN A 8 9.27 -28.28 27.48
N LYS A 9 10.59 -28.15 27.37
CA LYS A 9 11.19 -27.07 26.57
C LYS A 9 10.91 -27.40 25.10
N LEU A 10 10.05 -26.62 24.48
CA LEU A 10 9.76 -26.75 23.03
C LEU A 10 11.08 -26.49 22.27
N ILE A 11 11.43 -27.43 21.42
CA ILE A 11 12.55 -27.26 20.49
C ILE A 11 11.96 -26.51 19.29
N THR A 12 12.52 -25.34 19.00
CA THR A 12 12.11 -24.53 17.83
C THR A 12 13.29 -24.38 16.90
N GLU A 13 13.04 -24.46 15.61
CA GLU A 13 13.98 -24.17 14.56
C GLU A 13 13.53 -22.96 13.75
N LEU A 14 14.46 -22.34 13.01
CA LEU A 14 14.13 -21.21 12.14
C LEU A 14 13.27 -21.72 10.97
N ASN A 15 12.10 -21.11 10.78
CA ASN A 15 11.26 -21.45 9.64
C ASN A 15 12.01 -21.12 8.32
N PRO A 16 12.32 -22.12 7.46
CA PRO A 16 13.08 -21.90 6.23
C PRO A 16 12.42 -20.90 5.27
N ASN A 17 11.09 -20.77 5.32
CA ASN A 17 10.37 -19.78 4.52
C ASN A 17 10.69 -18.33 4.94
N LEU A 18 11.16 -18.08 6.14
CA LEU A 18 11.56 -16.74 6.57
C LEU A 18 12.84 -16.26 5.89
N VAL A 19 13.72 -17.15 5.46
CA VAL A 19 14.95 -16.81 4.72
C VAL A 19 14.57 -16.22 3.36
N ILE A 20 13.61 -16.84 2.65
CA ILE A 20 13.08 -16.35 1.37
C ILE A 20 12.40 -14.99 1.55
N VAL A 21 11.61 -14.82 2.60
CA VAL A 21 10.96 -13.55 2.94
C VAL A 21 12.00 -12.45 3.21
N ARG A 22 13.09 -12.76 3.92
CA ARG A 22 14.17 -11.79 4.16
C ARG A 22 14.82 -11.33 2.87
N ASP A 23 15.14 -12.24 1.98
CA ASP A 23 15.72 -11.90 0.67
C ASP A 23 14.81 -11.01 -0.17
N ASN A 24 13.53 -11.31 -0.22
CA ASN A 24 12.55 -10.47 -0.90
C ASN A 24 12.45 -9.08 -0.27
N LYS A 25 12.43 -8.97 1.07
CA LYS A 25 12.44 -7.67 1.77
C LYS A 25 13.67 -6.83 1.47
N ALA A 26 14.82 -7.47 1.30
CA ALA A 26 16.07 -6.77 0.99
C ALA A 26 16.14 -6.29 -0.46
N LYS A 27 15.46 -6.94 -1.40
CA LYS A 27 15.70 -6.78 -2.84
C LYS A 27 14.50 -6.29 -3.65
N TRP A 28 13.27 -6.39 -3.15
CA TRP A 28 12.06 -6.14 -3.96
C TRP A 28 12.03 -4.76 -4.63
N TYR A 29 12.69 -3.77 -4.07
CA TYR A 29 12.67 -2.38 -4.52
C TYR A 29 13.90 -1.96 -5.34
N LEU A 30 14.96 -2.78 -5.38
CA LEU A 30 16.18 -2.46 -6.10
C LEU A 30 15.93 -2.41 -7.61
N PRO A 31 16.57 -1.50 -8.36
CA PRO A 31 16.32 -1.33 -9.80
C PRO A 31 16.43 -2.63 -10.61
N GLU A 32 17.43 -3.47 -10.29
CA GLU A 32 17.72 -4.72 -10.98
C GLU A 32 16.71 -5.84 -10.68
N THR A 33 16.07 -5.82 -9.52
CA THR A 33 15.13 -6.87 -9.06
C THR A 33 13.70 -6.38 -8.94
N ARG A 34 13.44 -5.08 -9.10
CA ARG A 34 12.14 -4.44 -8.88
C ARG A 34 11.01 -5.11 -9.66
N ARG A 35 11.25 -5.50 -10.91
CA ARG A 35 10.23 -6.13 -11.75
C ARG A 35 9.72 -7.42 -11.12
N ASP A 36 10.62 -8.26 -10.65
CA ASP A 36 10.29 -9.50 -9.95
C ASP A 36 9.76 -9.24 -8.54
N GLY A 37 10.37 -8.30 -7.83
CA GLY A 37 9.94 -7.88 -6.50
C GLY A 37 8.47 -7.43 -6.47
N TYR A 38 8.02 -6.62 -7.42
CA TYR A 38 6.64 -6.16 -7.50
C TYR A 38 5.63 -7.26 -7.83
N ARG A 39 6.05 -8.31 -8.53
CA ARG A 39 5.22 -9.50 -8.78
C ARG A 39 5.08 -10.39 -7.55
N ASN A 40 6.07 -10.35 -6.66
CA ASN A 40 6.18 -11.22 -5.51
C ASN A 40 6.03 -10.48 -4.17
N LEU A 41 5.60 -9.21 -4.16
CA LEU A 41 5.47 -8.42 -2.95
C LEU A 41 4.52 -9.07 -1.92
N HIS A 42 3.49 -9.78 -2.38
CA HIS A 42 2.58 -10.54 -1.53
C HIS A 42 3.28 -11.66 -0.72
N LYS A 43 4.50 -12.05 -1.10
CA LYS A 43 5.29 -13.09 -0.43
C LYS A 43 6.23 -12.55 0.64
N ILE A 44 6.38 -11.23 0.78
CA ILE A 44 7.29 -10.66 1.78
C ILE A 44 6.70 -10.66 3.19
N ASN A 45 5.39 -10.74 3.32
CA ASN A 45 4.71 -10.85 4.59
C ASN A 45 4.43 -12.31 4.94
N ARG A 46 4.48 -12.62 6.24
CA ARG A 46 4.25 -13.98 6.74
C ARG A 46 2.82 -14.45 6.50
N TYR A 47 1.87 -13.52 6.52
CA TYR A 47 0.45 -13.78 6.33
C TYR A 47 -0.08 -12.85 5.24
N GLY A 48 -0.95 -13.39 4.40
CA GLY A 48 -1.69 -12.64 3.40
C GLY A 48 -3.16 -13.05 3.46
N LEU A 49 -4.05 -12.08 3.28
CA LEU A 49 -5.48 -12.33 3.13
C LEU A 49 -5.83 -12.30 1.65
N LEU A 50 -6.58 -13.29 1.22
CA LEU A 50 -7.08 -13.38 -0.14
C LEU A 50 -8.60 -13.17 -0.09
N PHE A 51 -9.05 -12.04 -0.62
CA PHE A 51 -10.46 -11.74 -0.71
C PHE A 51 -10.99 -12.15 -2.09
N ARG A 52 -12.13 -12.80 -2.08
CA ARG A 52 -12.89 -13.14 -3.29
C ARG A 52 -14.31 -12.66 -3.14
N SER A 53 -14.90 -12.17 -4.22
CA SER A 53 -16.32 -11.88 -4.28
C SER A 53 -17.08 -13.16 -4.64
N ASP A 54 -18.30 -13.31 -4.11
CA ASP A 54 -19.25 -14.35 -4.52
C ASP A 54 -19.76 -14.11 -5.94
N LEU A 55 -19.70 -12.84 -6.38
CA LEU A 55 -20.08 -12.44 -7.72
C LEU A 55 -18.84 -12.18 -8.58
N VAL A 56 -18.82 -12.74 -9.76
CA VAL A 56 -17.76 -12.53 -10.76
C VAL A 56 -18.35 -11.79 -11.94
N LEU A 57 -17.74 -10.66 -12.28
CA LEU A 57 -18.11 -9.89 -13.46
C LEU A 57 -17.81 -10.72 -14.73
N LYS A 58 -18.86 -11.05 -15.48
CA LYS A 58 -18.71 -11.75 -16.77
C LYS A 58 -18.27 -10.75 -17.84
N LEU A 59 -17.02 -10.84 -18.23
CA LEU A 59 -16.45 -10.01 -19.30
C LEU A 59 -16.44 -10.81 -20.62
N THR A 60 -16.86 -10.14 -21.68
CA THR A 60 -16.80 -10.68 -23.05
C THR A 60 -15.62 -10.10 -23.79
N LYS A 61 -15.00 -10.86 -24.69
CA LYS A 61 -13.88 -10.38 -25.51
C LYS A 61 -14.42 -9.89 -26.85
N ASN A 62 -14.29 -8.59 -27.08
CA ASN A 62 -14.63 -7.91 -28.34
C ASN A 62 -13.44 -7.05 -28.78
N PHE A 63 -12.39 -7.74 -29.29
CA PHE A 63 -11.12 -7.09 -29.56
C PHE A 63 -11.19 -6.10 -30.72
N ASN A 64 -10.79 -4.85 -30.46
CA ASN A 64 -10.57 -3.82 -31.44
C ASN A 64 -9.07 -3.77 -31.82
N LYS A 65 -8.76 -4.25 -33.03
CA LYS A 65 -7.39 -4.32 -33.55
C LYS A 65 -6.71 -2.94 -33.69
N ASP A 66 -7.50 -1.86 -33.83
CA ASP A 66 -6.96 -0.52 -34.02
C ASP A 66 -6.37 0.07 -32.74
N ILE A 67 -6.78 -0.41 -31.56
CA ILE A 67 -6.18 0.01 -30.29
C ILE A 67 -4.66 -0.31 -30.30
N GLY A 68 -4.29 -1.54 -30.68
CA GLY A 68 -2.91 -1.97 -30.74
C GLY A 68 -2.06 -1.27 -31.81
N LYS A 69 -2.68 -0.65 -32.82
CA LYS A 69 -1.99 0.09 -33.87
C LYS A 69 -1.60 1.50 -33.46
N LYS A 70 -2.26 2.08 -32.42
CA LYS A 70 -2.00 3.44 -31.94
C LYS A 70 -0.54 3.58 -31.50
N THR A 71 0.10 4.67 -31.92
CA THR A 71 1.53 4.95 -31.59
C THR A 71 1.78 4.96 -30.10
N SER A 72 0.90 5.58 -29.31
CA SER A 72 0.99 5.61 -27.84
C SER A 72 0.94 4.21 -27.21
N VAL A 73 0.03 3.35 -27.71
CA VAL A 73 -0.08 1.96 -27.23
C VAL A 73 1.16 1.16 -27.59
N LYS A 74 1.67 1.28 -28.83
CA LYS A 74 2.92 0.63 -29.23
C LYS A 74 4.10 1.09 -28.37
N LYS A 75 4.25 2.42 -28.16
CA LYS A 75 5.31 2.97 -27.29
C LYS A 75 5.24 2.40 -25.88
N MET A 76 4.07 2.38 -25.27
CA MET A 76 3.86 1.83 -23.93
C MET A 76 4.15 0.34 -23.88
N THR A 77 3.60 -0.46 -24.77
CA THR A 77 3.70 -1.93 -24.73
C THR A 77 5.07 -2.47 -25.16
N ASN A 78 5.91 -1.62 -25.77
CA ASN A 78 7.31 -1.95 -26.10
C ASN A 78 8.29 -1.43 -25.04
N HIS A 79 7.81 -0.74 -24.01
CA HIS A 79 8.69 -0.23 -22.98
C HIS A 79 9.23 -1.39 -22.11
N LYS A 80 10.51 -1.32 -21.71
CA LYS A 80 11.18 -2.37 -20.93
C LYS A 80 10.51 -2.70 -19.58
N TYR A 81 9.74 -1.78 -19.02
CA TYR A 81 9.00 -1.98 -17.76
C TYR A 81 7.54 -2.39 -17.98
N PHE A 82 7.12 -2.57 -19.22
CA PHE A 82 5.76 -3.00 -19.52
C PHE A 82 5.47 -4.37 -18.89
N CYS A 83 4.33 -4.51 -18.24
CA CYS A 83 3.82 -5.77 -17.70
C CYS A 83 2.54 -6.20 -18.41
N SER A 84 1.50 -5.37 -18.37
CA SER A 84 0.23 -5.65 -19.01
C SER A 84 -0.55 -4.38 -19.33
N LEU A 85 -1.43 -4.47 -20.31
CA LEU A 85 -2.42 -3.45 -20.64
C LEU A 85 -3.74 -4.15 -20.97
N LEU A 86 -4.79 -3.74 -20.28
CA LEU A 86 -6.16 -4.14 -20.55
C LEU A 86 -6.96 -2.87 -20.83
N VAL A 87 -7.70 -2.86 -21.93
CA VAL A 87 -8.66 -1.81 -22.26
C VAL A 87 -10.04 -2.42 -22.32
N GLY A 88 -10.94 -1.90 -21.48
CA GLY A 88 -12.32 -2.35 -21.42
C GLY A 88 -13.30 -1.19 -21.62
N LYS A 89 -14.50 -1.52 -22.05
CA LYS A 89 -15.66 -0.61 -22.08
C LYS A 89 -16.91 -1.41 -21.74
N ASN A 90 -17.68 -0.91 -20.77
CA ASN A 90 -18.79 -1.65 -20.20
C ASN A 90 -18.32 -3.04 -19.69
N GLN A 91 -18.89 -4.12 -20.20
CA GLN A 91 -18.50 -5.49 -19.88
C GLN A 91 -17.67 -6.15 -21.00
N GLU A 92 -17.05 -5.36 -21.87
CA GLU A 92 -16.25 -5.85 -22.99
C GLU A 92 -14.76 -5.58 -22.77
N ILE A 93 -13.93 -6.57 -23.10
CA ILE A 93 -12.48 -6.42 -23.21
C ILE A 93 -12.18 -6.10 -24.68
N LEU A 94 -11.75 -4.86 -24.94
CA LEU A 94 -11.44 -4.37 -26.27
C LEU A 94 -9.99 -4.60 -26.68
N TYR A 95 -9.09 -4.69 -25.70
CA TYR A 95 -7.68 -4.95 -25.95
C TYR A 95 -7.03 -5.55 -24.71
N GLU A 96 -6.17 -6.54 -24.92
CA GLU A 96 -5.45 -7.22 -23.85
C GLU A 96 -4.06 -7.59 -24.36
N LYS A 97 -3.01 -7.15 -23.66
CA LYS A 97 -1.62 -7.48 -24.00
C LYS A 97 -0.79 -7.65 -22.72
N TYR A 98 0.07 -8.64 -22.75
CA TYR A 98 1.02 -8.95 -21.67
C TYR A 98 2.44 -8.91 -22.22
N ALA A 99 3.41 -8.59 -21.35
CA ALA A 99 4.81 -8.82 -21.63
C ALA A 99 5.09 -10.32 -21.72
N SER A 100 6.16 -10.71 -22.42
CA SER A 100 6.53 -12.12 -22.60
C SER A 100 6.77 -12.87 -21.30
N ASP A 101 7.20 -12.15 -20.25
CA ASP A 101 7.48 -12.65 -18.91
C ASP A 101 6.34 -12.39 -17.92
N PHE A 102 5.12 -12.09 -18.39
CA PHE A 102 3.96 -11.81 -17.56
C PHE A 102 2.70 -12.48 -18.10
N SER A 103 1.78 -12.87 -17.21
CA SER A 103 0.51 -13.52 -17.59
C SER A 103 -0.69 -12.91 -16.89
N LYS A 104 -1.89 -13.22 -17.39
CA LYS A 104 -3.17 -12.76 -16.82
C LYS A 104 -3.43 -13.22 -15.39
N SER A 105 -2.80 -14.32 -14.97
CA SER A 105 -2.96 -14.89 -13.63
C SER A 105 -1.85 -14.53 -12.67
N GLN A 106 -0.83 -13.78 -13.14
CA GLN A 106 0.29 -13.39 -12.29
C GLN A 106 -0.08 -12.18 -11.44
N PRO A 107 0.12 -12.23 -10.12
CA PRO A 107 -0.04 -11.07 -9.25
C PRO A 107 0.92 -9.93 -9.63
N GLN A 108 0.47 -8.72 -9.41
CA GLN A 108 1.25 -7.50 -9.53
C GLN A 108 0.84 -6.55 -8.43
N THR A 109 1.80 -6.01 -7.70
CA THR A 109 1.49 -4.95 -6.73
C THR A 109 1.01 -3.69 -7.45
N ILE A 110 -0.03 -3.10 -6.93
CA ILE A 110 -0.62 -1.86 -7.46
C ILE A 110 -0.20 -0.63 -6.67
N MET A 111 0.64 -0.82 -5.64
CA MET A 111 1.16 0.26 -4.79
C MET A 111 0.05 1.22 -4.36
N SER A 112 0.23 2.51 -4.59
CA SER A 112 -0.71 3.56 -4.15
C SER A 112 -2.09 3.54 -4.83
N ILE A 113 -2.29 2.78 -5.89
CA ILE A 113 -3.64 2.54 -6.42
C ILE A 113 -4.52 1.88 -5.35
N THR A 114 -3.93 1.16 -4.41
CA THR A 114 -4.62 0.59 -3.23
C THR A 114 -5.43 1.64 -2.44
N LYS A 115 -4.99 2.90 -2.43
CA LYS A 115 -5.71 4.00 -1.75
C LYS A 115 -7.12 4.22 -2.28
N MET A 116 -7.38 3.89 -3.54
CA MET A 116 -8.75 3.94 -4.11
C MET A 116 -9.71 3.00 -3.37
N PHE A 117 -9.24 1.83 -2.96
CA PHE A 117 -10.05 0.88 -2.19
C PHE A 117 -10.34 1.38 -0.78
N ILE A 118 -9.41 2.12 -0.17
CA ILE A 118 -9.65 2.77 1.13
C ILE A 118 -10.75 3.81 1.00
N ASN A 119 -10.77 4.64 -0.06
CA ASN A 119 -11.85 5.58 -0.29
C ASN A 119 -13.22 4.88 -0.40
N LEU A 120 -13.30 3.75 -1.11
CA LEU A 120 -14.54 2.97 -1.21
C LEU A 120 -14.96 2.40 0.14
N PHE A 121 -14.00 1.91 0.93
CA PHE A 121 -14.25 1.38 2.26
C PHE A 121 -14.74 2.47 3.23
N ILE A 122 -14.14 3.65 3.20
CA ILE A 122 -14.61 4.81 3.97
C ILE A 122 -16.04 5.20 3.55
N GLY A 123 -16.35 5.15 2.25
CA GLY A 123 -17.71 5.36 1.74
C GLY A 123 -18.73 4.39 2.34
N GLU A 124 -18.38 3.12 2.47
CA GLU A 124 -19.23 2.10 3.11
C GLU A 124 -19.44 2.40 4.62
N LEU A 125 -18.38 2.79 5.33
CA LEU A 125 -18.48 3.16 6.74
C LEU A 125 -19.36 4.40 6.94
N LEU A 126 -19.29 5.36 6.03
CA LEU A 126 -20.11 6.55 6.04
C LEU A 126 -21.61 6.20 5.82
N GLU A 127 -21.91 5.35 4.84
CA GLU A 127 -23.26 4.85 4.58
C GLU A 127 -23.85 4.14 5.79
N LYS A 128 -23.04 3.36 6.50
CA LYS A 128 -23.39 2.67 7.75
C LYS A 128 -23.44 3.59 8.95
N LYS A 129 -23.18 4.90 8.80
CA LYS A 129 -23.13 5.90 9.88
C LYS A 129 -22.12 5.56 10.98
N MET A 130 -21.08 4.85 10.66
CA MET A 130 -20.01 4.49 11.60
C MET A 130 -18.98 5.60 11.74
N ILE A 131 -18.87 6.47 10.75
CA ILE A 131 -17.98 7.62 10.73
C ILE A 131 -18.71 8.86 10.20
N ASP A 132 -18.18 10.04 10.55
CA ASP A 132 -18.56 11.33 9.98
C ASP A 132 -17.32 12.02 9.42
N LEU A 133 -17.36 12.40 8.14
CA LEU A 133 -16.24 13.04 7.45
C LEU A 133 -15.83 14.39 8.04
N ASN A 134 -16.74 15.05 8.79
CA ASN A 134 -16.48 16.33 9.46
C ASN A 134 -15.82 16.18 10.83
N ASN A 135 -15.82 14.98 11.40
CA ASN A 135 -15.14 14.74 12.65
C ASN A 135 -13.63 14.75 12.46
N ASN A 136 -12.93 15.23 13.48
CA ASN A 136 -11.48 15.19 13.53
C ASN A 136 -11.00 13.74 13.68
N ILE A 137 -9.81 13.45 13.16
CA ILE A 137 -9.17 12.13 13.29
C ILE A 137 -9.03 11.75 14.77
N SER A 138 -8.71 12.71 15.65
CA SER A 138 -8.58 12.48 17.09
C SER A 138 -9.87 12.00 17.77
N HIS A 139 -11.04 12.20 17.15
CA HIS A 139 -12.30 11.64 17.64
C HIS A 139 -12.31 10.10 17.60
N TYR A 140 -11.68 9.52 16.57
CA TYR A 140 -11.60 8.07 16.37
C TYR A 140 -10.27 7.49 16.86
N LEU A 141 -9.20 8.28 16.80
CA LEU A 141 -7.85 7.91 17.22
C LEU A 141 -7.31 8.94 18.24
N PRO A 142 -7.69 8.83 19.51
CA PRO A 142 -7.40 9.87 20.52
C PRO A 142 -5.91 10.17 20.71
N ASN A 143 -5.06 9.21 20.44
CA ASN A 143 -3.61 9.32 20.62
C ASN A 143 -2.85 9.66 19.34
N ILE A 144 -3.55 10.00 18.25
CA ILE A 144 -2.89 10.35 16.99
C ILE A 144 -1.99 11.59 17.16
N GLY A 145 -0.87 11.62 16.41
CA GLY A 145 0.07 12.74 16.44
C GLY A 145 -0.56 14.08 16.06
N THR A 146 0.03 15.16 16.54
CA THR A 146 -0.47 16.53 16.33
C THR A 146 -0.60 16.89 14.84
N GLY A 147 0.13 16.18 13.97
CA GLY A 147 0.04 16.30 12.52
C GLY A 147 -1.29 15.84 11.91
N TYR A 148 -2.13 15.17 12.70
CA TYR A 148 -3.45 14.70 12.26
C TYR A 148 -4.57 15.04 13.24
N ALA A 149 -4.28 15.35 14.49
CA ALA A 149 -5.26 15.40 15.57
C ALA A 149 -6.45 16.32 15.26
N SER A 150 -6.23 17.49 14.69
CA SER A 150 -7.26 18.48 14.31
C SER A 150 -7.77 18.33 12.88
N ALA A 151 -7.22 17.39 12.11
CA ALA A 151 -7.62 17.16 10.73
C ALA A 151 -8.96 16.42 10.68
N LYS A 152 -9.85 16.84 9.80
CA LYS A 152 -11.07 16.10 9.49
C LYS A 152 -10.75 14.88 8.64
N ILE A 153 -11.57 13.83 8.73
CA ILE A 153 -11.45 12.67 7.83
C ILE A 153 -11.45 13.11 6.37
N GLN A 154 -12.32 14.07 6.01
CA GLN A 154 -12.39 14.60 4.63
C GLN A 154 -11.07 15.21 4.18
N ASP A 155 -10.35 15.93 5.05
CA ASP A 155 -9.07 16.54 4.71
C ASP A 155 -7.98 15.49 4.47
N VAL A 156 -8.00 14.41 5.26
CA VAL A 156 -7.09 13.27 5.08
C VAL A 156 -7.35 12.56 3.75
N LEU A 157 -8.61 12.31 3.42
CA LEU A 157 -9.02 11.70 2.14
C LEU A 157 -8.62 12.57 0.93
N ASN A 158 -8.72 13.88 1.08
CA ASN A 158 -8.33 14.84 0.04
C ASN A 158 -6.82 15.05 -0.07
N MET A 159 -6.01 14.39 0.77
CA MET A 159 -4.57 14.65 0.87
C MET A 159 -4.25 16.13 1.16
N ASN A 160 -5.10 16.81 1.95
CA ASN A 160 -5.00 18.24 2.22
C ASN A 160 -4.39 18.55 3.61
N ILE A 161 -3.33 17.82 3.98
CA ILE A 161 -2.68 18.00 5.28
C ILE A 161 -1.17 18.20 5.09
N ASP A 162 -0.65 19.35 5.51
CA ASP A 162 0.79 19.65 5.48
C ASP A 162 1.41 19.46 6.87
N ASN A 163 1.74 18.23 7.21
CA ASN A 163 2.42 17.85 8.44
C ASN A 163 3.89 17.44 8.21
N SER A 164 4.57 16.99 9.27
CA SER A 164 5.98 16.61 9.23
C SER A 164 6.31 15.38 8.41
N TYR A 165 5.30 14.61 7.96
CA TYR A 165 5.54 13.42 7.12
C TYR A 165 6.03 13.81 5.73
N SER A 166 7.16 13.24 5.31
CA SER A 166 7.78 13.45 4.00
C SER A 166 7.65 12.24 3.09
N GLU A 167 7.30 12.48 1.82
CA GLU A 167 7.27 11.49 0.73
C GLU A 167 8.49 11.59 -0.19
N ASP A 168 9.58 12.17 0.27
CA ASP A 168 10.80 12.21 -0.53
C ASP A 168 11.45 10.83 -0.58
N TYR A 169 11.28 10.13 -1.69
CA TYR A 169 11.84 8.80 -1.92
C TYR A 169 13.32 8.80 -2.31
N THR A 170 13.93 9.97 -2.45
CA THR A 170 15.37 10.10 -2.75
C THR A 170 16.23 10.10 -1.49
N ASP A 171 15.64 10.45 -0.36
CA ASP A 171 16.29 10.45 0.95
C ASP A 171 15.92 9.19 1.75
N PRO A 172 16.88 8.32 2.10
CA PRO A 172 16.64 7.10 2.87
C PRO A 172 16.28 7.32 4.34
N TYR A 173 16.25 8.57 4.80
CA TYR A 173 15.90 8.93 6.18
C TYR A 173 14.54 9.61 6.30
N THR A 174 13.78 9.71 5.21
CA THR A 174 12.45 10.31 5.24
C THR A 174 11.43 9.47 5.99
N SER A 175 10.32 10.12 6.30
CA SER A 175 9.19 9.46 6.98
C SER A 175 8.63 8.30 6.16
N SER A 176 8.47 8.46 4.84
CA SER A 176 7.97 7.39 3.96
C SER A 176 8.89 6.17 3.95
N TYR A 177 10.20 6.40 3.93
CA TYR A 177 11.18 5.31 3.99
C TYR A 177 11.13 4.57 5.34
N LEU A 178 11.05 5.30 6.45
CA LEU A 178 10.91 4.73 7.79
C LEU A 178 9.59 3.97 7.93
N HIS A 179 8.51 4.47 7.32
CA HIS A 179 7.20 3.83 7.32
C HIS A 179 7.24 2.43 6.67
N GLU A 180 8.05 2.23 5.64
CA GLU A 180 8.22 0.90 5.03
C GLU A 180 8.81 -0.15 5.98
N PHE A 181 9.60 0.25 6.99
CA PHE A 181 10.03 -0.66 8.06
C PHE A 181 8.86 -0.99 9.00
N VAL A 182 8.07 0.02 9.36
CA VAL A 182 6.94 -0.13 10.28
C VAL A 182 5.88 -1.08 9.72
N ILE A 183 5.55 -0.96 8.44
CA ILE A 183 4.59 -1.85 7.76
C ILE A 183 5.21 -3.19 7.33
N GLY A 184 6.47 -3.42 7.64
CA GLY A 184 7.14 -4.70 7.41
C GLY A 184 7.58 -4.95 5.96
N TRP A 185 7.67 -3.92 5.13
CA TRP A 185 8.15 -4.03 3.75
C TRP A 185 9.67 -4.04 3.64
N ARG A 186 10.38 -3.50 4.65
CA ARG A 186 11.84 -3.52 4.74
C ARG A 186 12.31 -4.20 6.02
N LEU A 187 13.55 -4.65 6.02
CA LEU A 187 14.20 -5.18 7.21
C LEU A 187 14.77 -4.02 8.03
N PRO A 188 14.42 -3.89 9.32
CA PRO A 188 15.05 -2.91 10.19
C PRO A 188 16.54 -3.25 10.37
N LYS A 189 17.36 -2.22 10.56
CA LYS A 189 18.79 -2.41 10.85
C LYS A 189 18.98 -3.13 12.18
N ASN A 190 18.17 -2.78 13.19
CA ASN A 190 18.14 -3.43 14.49
C ASN A 190 16.70 -3.85 14.85
N LEU A 191 16.55 -5.00 15.51
CA LEU A 191 15.24 -5.47 15.98
C LEU A 191 14.62 -4.54 17.04
N LYS A 192 15.43 -3.72 17.72
CA LYS A 192 14.96 -2.72 18.69
C LYS A 192 14.28 -1.51 18.04
N ASP A 193 14.51 -1.31 16.75
CA ASP A 193 13.94 -0.20 15.98
C ASP A 193 12.56 -0.55 15.40
N ILE A 194 12.02 -1.73 15.74
CA ILE A 194 10.68 -2.13 15.29
C ILE A 194 9.65 -1.33 16.08
N GLU A 195 8.96 -0.46 15.36
CA GLU A 195 7.86 0.32 15.88
C GLU A 195 6.52 -0.20 15.36
N THR A 196 5.45 -0.04 16.13
CA THR A 196 4.09 -0.33 15.66
C THR A 196 3.57 0.83 14.81
N GLN A 197 2.62 0.54 13.91
CA GLN A 197 1.96 1.55 13.09
C GLN A 197 1.39 2.70 13.96
N ASP A 198 0.69 2.38 15.04
CA ASP A 198 0.11 3.37 15.94
C ASP A 198 1.17 4.30 16.53
N ARG A 199 2.25 3.74 17.06
CA ARG A 199 3.34 4.55 17.63
C ARG A 199 4.00 5.43 16.59
N TYR A 200 4.14 4.93 15.37
CA TYR A 200 4.70 5.70 14.27
C TYR A 200 3.81 6.89 13.90
N LEU A 201 2.51 6.67 13.73
CA LEU A 201 1.54 7.72 13.41
C LEU A 201 1.44 8.78 14.52
N ASN A 202 1.56 8.36 15.79
CA ASN A 202 1.53 9.27 16.94
C ASN A 202 2.72 10.25 16.98
N LYS A 203 3.80 9.95 16.26
CA LYS A 203 4.99 10.82 16.17
C LYS A 203 4.93 11.82 15.01
N ILE A 204 3.93 11.74 14.15
CA ILE A 204 3.77 12.70 13.06
C ILE A 204 3.25 14.01 13.64
N GLU A 205 4.04 15.05 13.53
CA GLU A 205 3.78 16.35 14.14
C GLU A 205 3.26 17.38 13.13
N ALA A 206 2.55 18.38 13.63
CA ALA A 206 2.26 19.58 12.88
C ALA A 206 3.57 20.34 12.59
N LYS A 207 3.67 21.01 11.44
CA LYS A 207 4.78 21.91 11.16
C LYS A 207 4.65 23.17 12.00
N LYS A 208 5.75 23.61 12.61
CA LYS A 208 5.77 24.66 13.65
C LYS A 208 5.23 26.01 13.20
N ASP A 209 5.30 26.35 11.94
CA ASP A 209 4.98 27.70 11.42
C ASP A 209 3.93 27.66 10.29
N LYS A 210 3.14 26.62 10.21
CA LYS A 210 2.15 26.46 9.14
C LYS A 210 0.85 25.91 9.69
N ASP A 211 -0.25 26.44 9.20
CA ASP A 211 -1.54 25.79 9.39
C ASP A 211 -1.50 24.36 8.81
N LEU A 212 -2.02 23.39 9.56
CA LEU A 212 -2.19 22.02 9.08
C LEU A 212 -3.03 21.95 7.80
N PHE A 213 -3.92 22.91 7.69
CA PHE A 213 -4.79 23.08 6.55
C PHE A 213 -4.21 24.16 5.67
N ASN A 214 -3.51 23.75 4.66
CA ASN A 214 -3.19 24.67 3.61
C ASN A 214 -4.49 24.96 2.85
N ASN A 215 -5.02 26.17 2.95
CA ASN A 215 -6.02 26.69 2.00
C ASN A 215 -5.45 26.77 0.57
N SER A 216 -4.35 26.08 0.34
CA SER A 216 -3.66 26.05 -0.93
C SER A 216 -4.41 25.19 -1.93
N GLU A 217 -4.36 25.61 -3.14
CA GLU A 217 -4.81 24.91 -4.35
C GLU A 217 -4.08 23.57 -4.57
N PHE A 218 -3.17 23.16 -3.67
CA PHE A 218 -2.30 21.98 -3.83
C PHE A 218 -2.57 20.94 -2.75
N SER A 219 -2.73 19.69 -3.20
CA SER A 219 -2.75 18.55 -2.29
C SER A 219 -1.34 18.17 -1.84
N HIS A 220 -1.20 17.72 -0.60
CA HIS A 220 0.03 17.19 -0.03
C HIS A 220 -0.08 15.66 0.06
N TYR A 221 0.34 14.98 -0.99
CA TYR A 221 0.31 13.52 -1.03
C TYR A 221 1.14 12.91 0.09
N LYS A 222 0.54 12.01 0.88
CA LYS A 222 1.18 11.30 1.98
C LYS A 222 0.66 9.86 2.08
N SER A 223 1.57 8.89 2.10
CA SER A 223 1.21 7.49 2.29
C SER A 223 0.63 7.24 3.69
N ALA A 224 1.01 8.03 4.69
CA ALA A 224 0.46 7.92 6.04
C ALA A 224 -1.02 8.33 6.14
N ASN A 225 -1.61 8.97 5.12
CA ASN A 225 -3.03 9.30 5.09
C ASN A 225 -3.92 8.06 4.82
N THR A 226 -3.33 6.93 4.46
CA THR A 226 -4.04 5.68 4.18
C THR A 226 -4.09 4.79 5.39
#